data_13ccc76ce9dada82ca453c09fee7213e
#
_entry.id   13ccc76ce9dada82ca453c09fee7213e
#
_cell.length_a   1.000
_cell.length_b   1.000
_cell.length_c   1.000
_cell.angle_alpha   90.00
_cell.angle_beta   90.00
_cell.angle_gamma   90.00
#
_symmetry.space_group_name_H-M   'P 1'
#
loop_
_entity.id
_entity.type
_entity.pdbx_description
1 polymer ?
#
loop_
_entity_poly.entity_id
_entity_poly.type
_entity_poly.pdbx_seq_one_letter_code
_entity_poly.pdbx_strand_id
1 'polypeptide(L)'
;DNGGFGTDITSLPEFKRADVVHLHWVNQGMLSLKDVKAIVESGKRVVWTMHDMWPFTGCCHHAAKCDRWKNGCGNCPLLNKPGNRDLSWQTWHAKERAYGKGRIAFVGCSNWLTDLARLSPLLRGCRVESIPNALDATLFSPASRTEARRRLGLPENGKLILFVAAKGTNP
;
A
#
# COMPACT_ATOMS: atom_id res chain seq x y z
N ASP A 1 11.65 0.92 -2.17
CA ASP A 1 11.68 -0.54 -2.00
C ASP A 1 11.43 -1.22 -3.36
N ASN A 2 12.24 -2.20 -3.72
CA ASN A 2 12.16 -2.90 -5.00
C ASN A 2 11.58 -4.32 -4.92
N GLY A 3 11.21 -4.79 -3.72
CA GLY A 3 10.68 -6.14 -3.51
C GLY A 3 11.65 -7.27 -3.90
N GLY A 4 12.96 -7.02 -3.78
CA GLY A 4 14.00 -7.98 -4.19
C GLY A 4 14.27 -9.10 -3.19
N PHE A 5 13.87 -8.93 -1.94
CA PHE A 5 14.10 -9.88 -0.85
C PHE A 5 12.79 -10.24 -0.17
N GLY A 6 12.67 -11.48 0.29
CA GLY A 6 11.49 -11.95 1.00
C GLY A 6 11.64 -13.40 1.46
N THR A 7 10.58 -13.90 2.10
CA THR A 7 10.50 -15.26 2.60
C THR A 7 9.41 -16.03 1.86
N ASP A 8 9.74 -17.19 1.30
CA ASP A 8 8.74 -18.06 0.69
C ASP A 8 7.84 -18.67 1.76
N ILE A 9 6.58 -18.28 1.75
CA ILE A 9 5.56 -18.79 2.68
C ILE A 9 4.75 -19.95 2.09
N THR A 10 4.93 -20.29 0.82
CA THR A 10 4.09 -21.28 0.13
C THR A 10 4.28 -22.71 0.65
N SER A 11 5.39 -22.99 1.30
CA SER A 11 5.69 -24.25 1.97
C SER A 11 5.00 -24.41 3.32
N LEU A 12 4.57 -23.32 3.96
CA LEU A 12 4.00 -23.31 5.31
C LEU A 12 2.67 -24.09 5.36
N PRO A 13 2.43 -24.84 6.45
CA PRO A 13 1.15 -25.54 6.64
C PRO A 13 -0.07 -24.61 6.62
N GLU A 14 0.06 -23.41 7.17
CA GLU A 14 -0.98 -22.36 7.20
C GLU A 14 -1.34 -21.94 5.78
N PHE A 15 -0.32 -21.67 4.94
CA PHE A 15 -0.53 -21.34 3.54
C PHE A 15 -1.25 -22.47 2.80
N LYS A 16 -0.81 -23.71 3.00
CA LYS A 16 -1.42 -24.87 2.32
C LYS A 16 -2.90 -25.05 2.67
N ARG A 17 -3.29 -24.81 3.92
CA ARG A 17 -4.68 -24.90 4.38
C ARG A 17 -5.56 -23.70 4.04
N ALA A 18 -4.96 -22.55 3.72
CA ALA A 18 -5.73 -21.33 3.44
C ALA A 18 -6.48 -21.43 2.11
N ASP A 19 -7.73 -20.96 2.08
CA ASP A 19 -8.51 -20.79 0.85
C ASP A 19 -8.23 -19.43 0.18
N VAL A 20 -7.87 -18.43 0.99
CA VAL A 20 -7.60 -17.06 0.58
C VAL A 20 -6.30 -16.59 1.21
N VAL A 21 -5.47 -15.91 0.44
CA VAL A 21 -4.27 -15.23 0.93
C VAL A 21 -4.54 -13.73 0.92
N HIS A 22 -4.53 -13.11 2.10
CA HIS A 22 -4.75 -11.69 2.25
C HIS A 22 -3.42 -10.98 2.51
N LEU A 23 -2.98 -10.19 1.53
CA LEU A 23 -1.76 -9.41 1.59
C LEU A 23 -2.08 -8.00 2.09
N HIS A 24 -1.21 -7.48 2.94
CA HIS A 24 -1.19 -6.10 3.36
C HIS A 24 0.12 -5.45 2.93
N TRP A 25 0.83 -4.81 3.83
CA TRP A 25 2.12 -4.20 3.55
C TRP A 25 3.24 -5.26 3.60
N VAL A 26 3.64 -5.78 2.45
CA VAL A 26 4.57 -6.93 2.31
C VAL A 26 6.03 -6.52 2.11
N ASN A 27 6.32 -5.25 2.23
CA ASN A 27 7.62 -4.65 1.94
C ASN A 27 8.69 -4.98 3.00
N GLN A 28 9.90 -4.44 2.81
CA GLN A 28 11.05 -4.53 3.73
C GLN A 28 11.48 -5.97 4.07
N GLY A 29 11.45 -6.85 3.09
CA GLY A 29 11.97 -8.21 3.24
C GLY A 29 10.95 -9.24 3.71
N MET A 30 9.67 -8.87 3.88
CA MET A 30 8.63 -9.84 4.21
C MET A 30 8.36 -10.76 3.02
N LEU A 31 7.97 -10.21 1.87
CA LEU A 31 7.81 -10.95 0.63
C LEU A 31 8.56 -10.26 -0.51
N SER A 32 9.26 -11.03 -1.31
CA SER A 32 9.78 -10.55 -2.59
C SER A 32 8.70 -10.59 -3.67
N LEU A 33 8.93 -9.93 -4.81
CA LEU A 33 8.05 -10.06 -5.97
C LEU A 33 8.04 -11.47 -6.55
N LYS A 34 9.11 -12.24 -6.33
CA LYS A 34 9.14 -13.68 -6.66
C LYS A 34 8.19 -14.47 -5.77
N ASP A 35 8.14 -14.16 -4.48
CA ASP A 35 7.24 -14.82 -3.53
C ASP A 35 5.78 -14.44 -3.81
N VAL A 36 5.51 -13.17 -4.12
CA VAL A 36 4.18 -12.73 -4.57
C VAL A 36 3.74 -13.50 -5.82
N LYS A 37 4.64 -13.67 -6.79
CA LYS A 37 4.37 -14.46 -7.98
C LYS A 37 4.02 -15.92 -7.64
N ALA A 38 4.79 -16.57 -6.77
CA ALA A 38 4.54 -17.94 -6.33
C ALA A 38 3.18 -18.06 -5.63
N ILE A 39 2.80 -17.09 -4.79
CA ILE A 39 1.48 -17.02 -4.16
C ILE A 39 0.37 -16.93 -5.22
N VAL A 40 0.51 -16.08 -6.21
CA VAL A 40 -0.48 -15.91 -7.30
C VAL A 40 -0.57 -17.19 -8.15
N GLU A 41 0.56 -17.83 -8.44
CA GLU A 41 0.62 -19.07 -9.23
C GLU A 41 0.13 -20.30 -8.47
N SER A 42 0.02 -20.25 -7.15
CA SER A 42 -0.53 -21.34 -6.34
C SER A 42 -2.00 -21.68 -6.63
N GLY A 43 -2.71 -20.80 -7.35
CA GLY A 43 -4.14 -20.94 -7.65
C GLY A 43 -5.07 -20.51 -6.53
N LYS A 44 -4.55 -20.10 -5.36
CA LYS A 44 -5.36 -19.57 -4.27
C LYS A 44 -5.94 -18.19 -4.62
N ARG A 45 -7.05 -17.82 -4.01
CA ARG A 45 -7.60 -16.46 -4.12
C ARG A 45 -6.68 -15.50 -3.38
N VAL A 46 -6.28 -14.42 -4.04
CA VAL A 46 -5.40 -13.39 -3.46
C VAL A 46 -6.13 -12.08 -3.36
N VAL A 47 -6.17 -11.52 -2.17
CA VAL A 47 -6.66 -10.16 -1.89
C VAL A 47 -5.47 -9.34 -1.39
N TRP A 48 -5.30 -8.12 -1.88
CA TRP A 48 -4.25 -7.21 -1.42
C TRP A 48 -4.82 -5.88 -0.98
N THR A 49 -4.83 -5.63 0.33
CA THR A 49 -5.19 -4.32 0.86
C THR A 49 -3.98 -3.39 0.78
N MET A 50 -4.15 -2.34 0.00
CA MET A 50 -3.15 -1.30 -0.21
C MET A 50 -3.26 -0.23 0.88
N HIS A 51 -2.15 0.03 1.56
CA HIS A 51 -2.02 1.11 2.56
C HIS A 51 -1.25 2.31 2.02
N ASP A 52 -0.61 2.15 0.87
CA ASP A 52 0.15 3.16 0.14
C ASP A 52 0.15 2.87 -1.36
N MET A 53 0.90 3.66 -2.13
CA MET A 53 0.95 3.56 -3.58
C MET A 53 1.92 2.48 -4.09
N TRP A 54 2.72 1.84 -3.23
CA TRP A 54 3.74 0.89 -3.70
C TRP A 54 3.18 -0.24 -4.58
N PRO A 55 2.03 -0.85 -4.30
CA PRO A 55 1.51 -1.94 -5.14
C PRO A 55 1.30 -1.55 -6.60
N PHE A 56 1.01 -0.29 -6.90
CA PHE A 56 0.70 0.17 -8.26
C PHE A 56 1.68 1.19 -8.84
N THR A 57 2.82 1.42 -8.16
CA THR A 57 3.94 2.25 -8.66
C THR A 57 5.18 1.38 -8.94
N GLY A 58 6.30 1.99 -9.34
CA GLY A 58 7.60 1.30 -9.39
C GLY A 58 8.13 1.01 -7.98
N CYS A 59 8.71 2.01 -7.32
CA CYS A 59 9.39 1.84 -6.04
C CYS A 59 8.81 2.69 -4.91
N CYS A 60 8.01 3.71 -5.21
CA CYS A 60 7.59 4.71 -4.22
C CYS A 60 6.30 4.31 -3.49
N HIS A 61 6.26 4.60 -2.20
CA HIS A 61 5.09 4.45 -1.34
C HIS A 61 4.13 5.64 -1.48
N HIS A 62 4.67 6.78 -1.89
CA HIS A 62 3.89 7.98 -2.23
C HIS A 62 4.56 8.70 -3.41
N ALA A 63 3.82 8.92 -4.48
CA ALA A 63 4.36 9.46 -5.72
C ALA A 63 4.45 11.00 -5.72
N ALA A 64 3.91 11.69 -4.72
CA ALA A 64 3.80 13.16 -4.68
C ALA A 64 3.22 13.71 -5.99
N LYS A 65 3.97 14.57 -6.69
CA LYS A 65 3.57 15.15 -7.99
C LYS A 65 3.97 14.29 -9.20
N CYS A 66 4.63 13.13 -8.99
CA CYS A 66 5.07 12.27 -10.07
C CYS A 66 3.92 11.43 -10.60
N ASP A 67 3.73 11.41 -11.91
CA ASP A 67 2.70 10.61 -12.59
C ASP A 67 3.28 9.52 -13.51
N ARG A 68 4.60 9.31 -13.51
CA ARG A 68 5.30 8.33 -14.38
C ARG A 68 4.80 6.90 -14.18
N TRP A 69 4.30 6.58 -13.00
CA TRP A 69 3.72 5.27 -12.68
C TRP A 69 2.50 4.92 -13.54
N LYS A 70 1.83 5.92 -14.11
CA LYS A 70 0.74 5.74 -15.09
C LYS A 70 1.24 5.21 -16.44
N ASN A 71 2.54 5.27 -16.69
CA ASN A 71 3.16 4.91 -17.97
C ASN A 71 4.35 3.94 -17.81
N GLY A 72 4.45 3.19 -16.71
CA GLY A 72 5.48 2.17 -16.53
C GLY A 72 6.71 2.61 -15.74
N CYS A 73 6.69 3.78 -15.12
CA CYS A 73 7.84 4.36 -14.40
C CYS A 73 9.09 4.58 -15.29
N GLY A 74 10.29 4.66 -14.69
CA GLY A 74 11.52 5.07 -15.35
C GLY A 74 11.80 6.56 -15.19
N ASN A 75 13.06 6.96 -15.32
CA ASN A 75 13.55 8.32 -15.05
C ASN A 75 13.04 8.87 -13.71
N CYS A 76 13.10 8.05 -12.67
CA CYS A 76 12.48 8.33 -11.38
C CYS A 76 13.18 9.49 -10.67
N PRO A 77 12.47 10.59 -10.34
CA PRO A 77 13.07 11.75 -9.69
C PRO A 77 13.51 11.48 -8.24
N LEU A 78 13.10 10.35 -7.65
CA LEU A 78 13.45 9.95 -6.28
C LEU A 78 14.70 9.06 -6.22
N LEU A 79 15.28 8.69 -7.36
CA LEU A 79 16.50 7.89 -7.43
C LEU A 79 17.73 8.75 -7.65
N ASN A 80 18.85 8.41 -7.01
CA ASN A 80 20.12 9.10 -7.20
C ASN A 80 20.66 8.99 -8.64
N LYS A 81 20.27 7.93 -9.35
CA LYS A 81 20.65 7.68 -10.75
C LYS A 81 19.41 7.38 -11.58
N PRO A 82 18.64 8.40 -11.97
CA PRO A 82 17.49 8.21 -12.84
C PRO A 82 17.93 7.77 -14.26
N GLY A 83 17.08 7.02 -14.93
CA GLY A 83 17.30 6.52 -16.28
C GLY A 83 16.06 5.82 -16.82
N ASN A 84 15.97 5.66 -18.15
CA ASN A 84 14.79 5.08 -18.79
C ASN A 84 14.46 3.67 -18.27
N ARG A 85 15.47 2.90 -17.89
CA ARG A 85 15.33 1.53 -17.31
C ARG A 85 15.94 1.45 -15.92
N ASP A 86 15.74 2.49 -15.12
CA ASP A 86 16.21 2.56 -13.75
C ASP A 86 15.48 1.55 -12.84
N LEU A 87 15.80 1.55 -11.55
CA LEU A 87 15.21 0.64 -10.59
C LEU A 87 13.68 0.75 -10.55
N SER A 88 13.10 1.93 -10.75
CA SER A 88 11.66 2.12 -10.74
C SER A 88 10.97 1.44 -11.92
N TRP A 89 11.58 1.51 -13.11
CA TRP A 89 11.12 0.79 -14.29
C TRP A 89 11.24 -0.74 -14.11
N GLN A 90 12.39 -1.19 -13.62
CA GLN A 90 12.64 -2.63 -13.39
C GLN A 90 11.63 -3.23 -12.40
N THR A 91 11.38 -2.53 -11.30
CA THR A 91 10.42 -2.97 -10.27
C THR A 91 9.00 -2.94 -10.80
N TRP A 92 8.61 -1.92 -11.57
CA TRP A 92 7.30 -1.84 -12.18
C TRP A 92 7.02 -3.05 -13.08
N HIS A 93 7.96 -3.37 -13.97
CA HIS A 93 7.83 -4.55 -14.85
C HIS A 93 7.97 -5.89 -14.12
N ALA A 94 8.70 -5.93 -13.00
CA ALA A 94 8.72 -7.11 -12.15
C ALA A 94 7.34 -7.36 -11.50
N LYS A 95 6.65 -6.30 -11.06
CA LYS A 95 5.26 -6.38 -10.56
C LYS A 95 4.29 -6.84 -11.65
N GLU A 96 4.40 -6.30 -12.85
CA GLU A 96 3.57 -6.70 -13.98
C GLU A 96 3.65 -8.22 -14.21
N ARG A 97 4.84 -8.80 -14.13
CA ARG A 97 5.05 -10.24 -14.24
C ARG A 97 4.57 -11.04 -13.02
N ALA A 98 4.65 -10.44 -11.84
CA ALA A 98 4.30 -11.12 -10.59
C ALA A 98 2.80 -11.17 -10.32
N TYR A 99 2.05 -10.14 -10.70
CA TYR A 99 0.65 -10.03 -10.32
C TYR A 99 -0.29 -10.92 -11.13
N GLY A 100 0.10 -11.34 -12.33
CA GLY A 100 -0.79 -12.10 -13.21
C GLY A 100 -2.08 -11.32 -13.52
N LYS A 101 -2.51 -11.27 -14.75
CA LYS A 101 -3.69 -10.49 -15.14
C LYS A 101 -4.95 -11.00 -14.43
N GLY A 102 -5.57 -10.15 -13.63
CA GLY A 102 -6.83 -10.45 -12.94
C GLY A 102 -6.77 -11.47 -11.81
N ARG A 103 -5.58 -11.88 -11.38
CA ARG A 103 -5.41 -12.89 -10.33
C ARG A 103 -5.48 -12.35 -8.91
N ILE A 104 -5.28 -11.06 -8.73
CA ILE A 104 -5.32 -10.38 -7.42
C ILE A 104 -6.50 -9.43 -7.40
N ALA A 105 -7.29 -9.47 -6.33
CA ALA A 105 -8.25 -8.42 -6.01
C ALA A 105 -7.55 -7.39 -5.12
N PHE A 106 -7.48 -6.14 -5.57
CA PHE A 106 -6.88 -5.04 -4.81
C PHE A 106 -7.95 -4.26 -4.05
N VAL A 107 -7.63 -3.89 -2.83
CA VAL A 107 -8.48 -3.09 -1.95
C VAL A 107 -7.72 -1.83 -1.56
N GLY A 108 -8.24 -0.65 -1.87
CA GLY A 108 -7.74 0.61 -1.34
C GLY A 108 -8.39 0.94 0.00
N CYS A 109 -7.61 1.34 0.99
CA CYS A 109 -8.12 1.72 2.31
C CYS A 109 -8.82 3.11 2.33
N SER A 110 -8.92 3.77 1.17
CA SER A 110 -9.66 5.01 0.95
C SER A 110 -10.06 5.15 -0.51
N ASN A 111 -11.09 5.95 -0.80
CA ASN A 111 -11.49 6.27 -2.17
C ASN A 111 -10.34 6.90 -2.94
N TRP A 112 -9.61 7.86 -2.34
CA TRP A 112 -8.46 8.51 -2.94
C TRP A 112 -7.41 7.50 -3.45
N LEU A 113 -7.02 6.55 -2.60
CA LEU A 113 -6.01 5.53 -2.97
C LEU A 113 -6.53 4.59 -4.05
N THR A 114 -7.80 4.20 -3.95
CA THR A 114 -8.48 3.34 -4.92
C THR A 114 -8.55 4.00 -6.30
N ASP A 115 -8.91 5.28 -6.36
CA ASP A 115 -9.02 6.01 -7.62
C ASP A 115 -7.65 6.18 -8.29
N LEU A 116 -6.60 6.44 -7.52
CA LEU A 116 -5.24 6.42 -8.03
C LEU A 116 -4.85 5.03 -8.55
N ALA A 117 -5.11 3.98 -7.78
CA ALA A 117 -4.78 2.61 -8.16
C ALA A 117 -5.41 2.20 -9.49
N ARG A 118 -6.65 2.60 -9.75
CA ARG A 118 -7.37 2.35 -11.01
C ARG A 118 -6.70 3.00 -12.23
N LEU A 119 -5.93 4.06 -12.03
CA LEU A 119 -5.18 4.72 -13.12
C LEU A 119 -3.90 3.97 -13.50
N SER A 120 -3.45 3.01 -12.70
CA SER A 120 -2.21 2.28 -12.97
C SER A 120 -2.44 1.15 -13.97
N PRO A 121 -1.65 1.08 -15.06
CA PRO A 121 -1.69 -0.06 -15.98
C PRO A 121 -1.35 -1.41 -15.33
N LEU A 122 -0.59 -1.41 -14.21
CA LEU A 122 -0.29 -2.63 -13.45
C LEU A 122 -1.54 -3.36 -12.98
N LEU A 123 -2.60 -2.60 -12.64
CA LEU A 123 -3.84 -3.17 -12.11
C LEU A 123 -4.94 -3.30 -13.17
N ARG A 124 -4.60 -3.07 -14.44
CA ARG A 124 -5.57 -3.20 -15.54
C ARG A 124 -6.08 -4.64 -15.63
N GLY A 125 -7.40 -4.79 -15.57
CA GLY A 125 -8.07 -6.10 -15.56
C GLY A 125 -8.14 -6.77 -14.18
N CYS A 126 -7.56 -6.17 -13.14
CA CYS A 126 -7.77 -6.58 -11.76
C CYS A 126 -9.04 -5.93 -11.19
N ARG A 127 -9.67 -6.62 -10.24
CA ARG A 127 -10.71 -6.01 -9.41
C ARG A 127 -10.05 -5.04 -8.43
N VAL A 128 -10.54 -3.79 -8.37
CA VAL A 128 -10.03 -2.74 -7.47
C VAL A 128 -11.21 -2.10 -6.75
N GLU A 129 -11.30 -2.35 -5.45
CA GLU A 129 -12.41 -1.90 -4.60
C GLU A 129 -11.93 -0.96 -3.50
N SER A 130 -12.84 -0.10 -3.01
CA SER A 130 -12.57 0.75 -1.85
C SER A 130 -13.23 0.15 -0.61
N ILE A 131 -12.44 -0.22 0.38
CA ILE A 131 -12.92 -0.65 1.69
C ILE A 131 -12.13 0.12 2.74
N PRO A 132 -12.73 1.09 3.43
CA PRO A 132 -12.06 1.88 4.46
C PRO A 132 -11.53 1.00 5.60
N ASN A 133 -10.45 1.46 6.24
CA ASN A 133 -9.99 0.82 7.46
C ASN A 133 -11.10 0.85 8.52
N ALA A 134 -11.28 -0.26 9.22
CA ALA A 134 -12.26 -0.38 10.27
C ALA A 134 -11.91 0.55 11.45
N LEU A 135 -12.94 1.16 12.02
CA LEU A 135 -12.86 2.00 13.21
C LEU A 135 -13.98 1.60 14.16
N ASP A 136 -13.66 1.44 15.43
CA ASP A 136 -14.68 1.26 16.47
C ASP A 136 -15.41 2.59 16.72
N ALA A 137 -16.58 2.73 16.10
CA ALA A 137 -17.40 3.92 16.20
C ALA A 137 -18.05 4.12 17.59
N THR A 138 -18.01 3.12 18.45
CA THR A 138 -18.48 3.26 19.85
C THR A 138 -17.42 3.97 20.70
N LEU A 139 -16.16 3.67 20.43
CA LEU A 139 -15.02 4.29 21.11
C LEU A 139 -14.65 5.63 20.49
N PHE A 140 -14.59 5.69 19.14
CA PHE A 140 -14.18 6.88 18.39
C PHE A 140 -15.42 7.62 17.85
N SER A 141 -16.19 8.22 18.75
CA SER A 141 -17.38 8.98 18.41
C SER A 141 -17.21 10.47 18.77
N PRO A 142 -17.95 11.35 18.09
CA PRO A 142 -17.96 12.78 18.46
C PRO A 142 -18.37 12.95 19.92
N ALA A 143 -17.57 13.71 20.68
CA ALA A 143 -17.81 14.00 22.08
C ALA A 143 -17.85 15.53 22.33
N SER A 144 -18.28 15.95 23.52
CA SER A 144 -18.25 17.35 23.92
C SER A 144 -16.82 17.88 23.91
N ARG A 145 -16.58 18.94 23.10
CA ARG A 145 -15.27 19.63 23.03
C ARG A 145 -14.83 20.14 24.39
N THR A 146 -15.73 20.73 25.16
CA THR A 146 -15.43 21.28 26.49
C THR A 146 -15.02 20.19 27.45
N GLU A 147 -15.73 19.06 27.46
CA GLU A 147 -15.43 17.93 28.32
C GLU A 147 -14.09 17.29 27.94
N ALA A 148 -13.84 17.06 26.65
CA ALA A 148 -12.57 16.53 26.17
C ALA A 148 -11.38 17.42 26.55
N ARG A 149 -11.51 18.74 26.41
CA ARG A 149 -10.48 19.68 26.81
C ARG A 149 -10.20 19.65 28.30
N ARG A 150 -11.26 19.63 29.12
CA ARG A 150 -11.13 19.54 30.59
C ARG A 150 -10.41 18.27 31.00
N ARG A 151 -10.78 17.11 30.44
CA ARG A 151 -10.13 15.81 30.73
C ARG A 151 -8.66 15.78 30.36
N LEU A 152 -8.26 16.48 29.30
CA LEU A 152 -6.89 16.54 28.81
C LEU A 152 -6.08 17.69 29.38
N GLY A 153 -6.65 18.52 30.26
CA GLY A 153 -5.97 19.71 30.81
C GLY A 153 -5.65 20.78 29.76
N LEU A 154 -6.45 20.86 28.70
CA LEU A 154 -6.24 21.79 27.59
C LEU A 154 -7.06 23.07 27.80
N PRO A 155 -6.61 24.25 27.29
CA PRO A 155 -7.36 25.47 27.34
C PRO A 155 -8.78 25.30 26.77
N GLU A 156 -9.80 25.77 27.50
CA GLU A 156 -11.20 25.66 27.05
C GLU A 156 -11.46 26.52 25.81
N ASN A 157 -10.81 27.64 25.70
CA ASN A 157 -10.90 28.59 24.59
C ASN A 157 -9.65 28.54 23.72
N GLY A 158 -9.78 29.01 22.47
CA GLY A 158 -8.70 29.06 21.50
C GLY A 158 -8.72 27.96 20.46
N LYS A 159 -7.87 28.12 19.46
CA LYS A 159 -7.64 27.12 18.39
C LYS A 159 -6.53 26.17 18.82
N LEU A 160 -6.77 24.89 18.73
CA LEU A 160 -5.76 23.84 18.96
C LEU A 160 -5.45 23.18 17.61
N ILE A 161 -4.17 23.02 17.35
CA ILE A 161 -3.66 22.27 16.19
C ILE A 161 -2.97 21.04 16.73
N LEU A 162 -3.47 19.86 16.36
CA LEU A 162 -2.84 18.58 16.68
C LEU A 162 -2.10 18.08 15.45
N PHE A 163 -0.82 17.74 15.64
CA PHE A 163 -0.02 17.05 14.64
C PHE A 163 0.38 15.68 15.19
N VAL A 164 0.08 14.60 14.44
CA VAL A 164 0.43 13.23 14.80
C VAL A 164 1.23 12.62 13.67
N ALA A 165 2.44 12.14 13.95
CA ALA A 165 3.28 11.44 12.99
C ALA A 165 4.14 10.40 13.68
N ALA A 166 4.45 9.29 12.97
CA ALA A 166 5.31 8.22 13.49
C ALA A 166 6.75 8.70 13.79
N LYS A 167 7.23 9.74 13.08
CA LYS A 167 8.55 10.37 13.25
C LYS A 167 8.38 11.90 13.19
N GLY A 168 7.72 12.46 14.20
CA GLY A 168 7.41 13.89 14.26
C GLY A 168 8.58 14.81 14.62
N THR A 169 9.77 14.30 14.87
CA THR A 169 10.92 15.04 15.41
C THR A 169 12.20 14.85 14.62
N ASN A 170 12.17 14.51 13.35
CA ASN A 170 13.39 14.63 12.54
C ASN A 170 13.42 16.03 11.92
N PRO A 171 14.41 16.86 12.29
CA PRO A 171 14.66 18.13 11.62
C PRO A 171 15.03 17.94 10.14
#